data_abf05d1844d5657af145d3554ae6b497
#
_entry.id   abf05d1844d5657af145d3554ae6b497
#
_cell.length_a   1.000
_cell.length_b   1.000
_cell.length_c   1.000
_cell.angle_alpha   90.00
_cell.angle_beta   90.00
_cell.angle_gamma   90.00
#
_symmetry.space_group_name_H-M   'P 1'
#
loop_
_entity.id
_entity.type
_entity.pdbx_description
1 polymer ?
#
loop_
_entity_poly.entity_id
_entity_poly.type
_entity_poly.pdbx_seq_one_letter_code
_entity_poly.pdbx_strand_id
1 'polypeptide(L)'
;MDSMEAVWWGKFCVWGTNKHPPLSGFPAYGIYLLFSENIKAVYILSQICITVGFCFIYKLASLLLEQRKAVLSVMLLEGCVFYGFCSPEYNVNVMSLALWPAVAYFFYRAVTENTLCLWCLAAIACAANFLNKYTAAWQLLGCAGFLFFTPEGRKMLKSYRPYVA
;
A
#
# COMPACT_ATOMS: atom_id res chain seq x y z
N MET A 1 -15.08 15.18 2.78
CA MET A 1 -15.44 14.88 4.18
C MET A 1 -14.41 13.97 4.83
N ASP A 2 -13.96 12.94 4.14
CA ASP A 2 -13.01 11.94 4.66
C ASP A 2 -11.61 12.50 4.97
N SER A 3 -11.12 13.49 4.21
CA SER A 3 -9.82 14.12 4.47
C SER A 3 -9.77 14.87 5.80
N MET A 4 -10.88 15.53 6.20
CA MET A 4 -10.98 16.19 7.52
C MET A 4 -11.03 15.16 8.64
N GLU A 5 -11.75 14.05 8.44
CA GLU A 5 -11.81 12.95 9.41
C GLU A 5 -10.42 12.35 9.65
N ALA A 6 -9.64 12.15 8.58
CA ALA A 6 -8.25 11.65 8.68
C ALA A 6 -7.36 12.61 9.47
N VAL A 7 -7.42 13.92 9.18
CA VAL A 7 -6.67 14.95 9.93
C VAL A 7 -7.05 14.94 11.42
N TRP A 8 -8.34 14.81 11.70
CA TRP A 8 -8.85 14.78 13.07
C TRP A 8 -8.33 13.58 13.87
N TRP A 9 -8.33 12.39 13.27
CA TRP A 9 -7.74 11.19 13.90
C TRP A 9 -6.24 11.34 14.17
N GLY A 10 -5.50 11.94 13.24
CA GLY A 10 -4.09 12.21 13.43
C GLY A 10 -3.85 13.22 14.55
N LYS A 11 -4.64 14.30 14.63
CA LYS A 11 -4.55 15.35 15.66
C LYS A 11 -4.72 14.79 17.08
N PHE A 12 -5.67 13.89 17.27
CA PHE A 12 -5.95 13.30 18.58
C PHE A 12 -5.19 12.01 18.86
N CYS A 13 -4.22 11.66 18.00
CA CYS A 13 -3.41 10.43 18.12
C CYS A 13 -4.27 9.18 18.35
N VAL A 14 -5.38 9.05 17.64
CA VAL A 14 -6.31 7.94 17.80
C VAL A 14 -5.66 6.66 17.24
N TRP A 15 -5.36 5.71 18.12
CA TRP A 15 -4.67 4.44 17.77
C TRP A 15 -5.58 3.39 17.12
N GLY A 16 -6.68 3.81 16.59
CA GLY A 16 -7.64 3.00 15.84
C GLY A 16 -9.06 3.30 16.25
N THR A 17 -9.95 3.07 15.31
CA THR A 17 -11.38 3.23 15.46
C THR A 17 -12.08 1.93 15.07
N ASN A 18 -13.37 1.84 15.34
CA ASN A 18 -14.21 0.76 14.80
C ASN A 18 -14.29 0.79 13.25
N LYS A 19 -13.93 1.91 12.63
CA LYS A 19 -13.88 2.08 11.17
C LYS A 19 -12.56 1.65 10.58
N HIS A 20 -11.45 2.22 11.09
CA HIS A 20 -10.12 2.11 10.48
C HIS A 20 -9.00 2.10 11.52
N PRO A 21 -7.87 1.43 11.22
CA PRO A 21 -6.61 1.55 11.95
C PRO A 21 -5.98 2.95 11.80
N PRO A 22 -4.91 3.29 12.54
CA PRO A 22 -4.45 4.67 12.73
C PRO A 22 -3.61 5.24 11.59
N LEU A 23 -3.04 4.42 10.70
CA LEU A 23 -1.94 4.85 9.84
C LEU A 23 -2.30 6.02 8.91
N SER A 24 -3.52 6.04 8.36
CA SER A 24 -3.94 7.12 7.45
C SER A 24 -4.05 8.49 8.11
N GLY A 25 -4.32 8.55 9.42
CA GLY A 25 -4.47 9.79 10.15
C GLY A 25 -3.15 10.54 10.35
N PHE A 26 -2.07 9.84 10.69
CA PHE A 26 -0.79 10.48 11.01
C PHE A 26 -0.18 11.29 9.85
N PRO A 27 -0.03 10.77 8.62
CA PRO A 27 0.49 11.56 7.52
C PRO A 27 -0.48 12.67 7.09
N ALA A 28 -1.81 12.47 7.22
CA ALA A 28 -2.77 13.53 6.95
C ALA A 28 -2.61 14.71 7.88
N TYR A 29 -2.46 14.47 9.17
CA TYR A 29 -2.24 15.52 10.17
C TYR A 29 -0.83 16.15 10.01
N GLY A 30 0.19 15.33 9.74
CA GLY A 30 1.55 15.82 9.51
C GLY A 30 1.62 16.83 8.35
N ILE A 31 1.00 16.50 7.22
CA ILE A 31 1.01 17.40 6.05
C ILE A 31 0.12 18.63 6.29
N TYR A 32 -0.99 18.47 7.00
CA TYR A 32 -1.85 19.59 7.40
C TYR A 32 -1.09 20.61 8.24
N LEU A 33 -0.29 20.18 9.23
CA LEU A 33 0.55 21.06 10.04
C LEU A 33 1.67 21.70 9.21
N LEU A 34 2.34 20.95 8.35
CA LEU A 34 3.45 21.41 7.54
C LEU A 34 3.05 22.58 6.62
N PHE A 35 1.81 22.61 6.18
CA PHE A 35 1.26 23.66 5.30
C PHE A 35 0.33 24.65 6.05
N SER A 36 0.69 25.01 7.28
CA SER A 36 0.01 26.03 8.08
C SER A 36 -1.49 25.76 8.25
N GLU A 37 -1.82 24.53 8.60
CA GLU A 37 -3.20 24.07 8.84
C GLU A 37 -4.12 24.17 7.61
N ASN A 38 -3.56 24.08 6.42
CA ASN A 38 -4.32 24.13 5.19
C ASN A 38 -4.80 22.74 4.76
N ILE A 39 -6.10 22.52 4.82
CA ILE A 39 -6.72 21.24 4.41
C ILE A 39 -6.44 20.89 2.94
N LYS A 40 -6.23 21.89 2.08
CA LYS A 40 -5.90 21.66 0.67
C LYS A 40 -4.57 20.92 0.50
N ALA A 41 -3.65 21.01 1.46
CA ALA A 41 -2.39 20.26 1.41
C ALA A 41 -2.60 18.75 1.50
N VAL A 42 -3.68 18.29 2.12
CA VAL A 42 -4.02 16.87 2.23
C VAL A 42 -4.37 16.27 0.85
N TYR A 43 -4.84 17.09 -0.09
CA TYR A 43 -5.03 16.64 -1.49
C TYR A 43 -3.69 16.34 -2.19
N ILE A 44 -2.61 17.03 -1.82
CA ILE A 44 -1.25 16.73 -2.32
C ILE A 44 -0.83 15.34 -1.84
N LEU A 45 -1.10 15.00 -0.58
CA LEU A 45 -0.84 13.66 -0.05
C LEU A 45 -1.59 12.58 -0.82
N SER A 46 -2.83 12.85 -1.21
CA SER A 46 -3.61 11.97 -2.06
C SER A 46 -2.89 11.68 -3.38
N GLN A 47 -2.43 12.72 -4.08
CA GLN A 47 -1.73 12.56 -5.36
C GLN A 47 -0.38 11.84 -5.20
N ILE A 48 0.31 12.05 -4.08
CA ILE A 48 1.53 11.28 -3.75
C ILE A 48 1.19 9.80 -3.61
N CYS A 49 0.13 9.44 -2.90
CA CYS A 49 -0.30 8.05 -2.76
C CYS A 49 -0.59 7.41 -4.12
N ILE A 50 -1.34 8.08 -4.99
CA ILE A 50 -1.65 7.58 -6.34
C ILE A 50 -0.37 7.37 -7.17
N THR A 51 0.53 8.36 -7.15
CA THR A 51 1.81 8.27 -7.88
C THR A 51 2.66 7.10 -7.38
N VAL A 52 2.76 6.91 -6.07
CA VAL A 52 3.45 5.76 -5.46
C VAL A 52 2.79 4.44 -5.89
N GLY A 53 1.46 4.39 -5.90
CA GLY A 53 0.71 3.23 -6.39
C GLY A 53 1.06 2.89 -7.84
N PHE A 54 1.02 3.87 -8.73
CA PHE A 54 1.41 3.71 -10.14
C PHE A 54 2.87 3.22 -10.29
N CYS A 55 3.80 3.76 -9.49
CA CYS A 55 5.19 3.31 -9.49
C CYS A 55 5.33 1.83 -9.12
N PHE A 56 4.63 1.36 -8.07
CA PHE A 56 4.69 -0.04 -7.67
C PHE A 56 4.00 -0.97 -8.67
N ILE A 57 2.87 -0.54 -9.25
CA ILE A 57 2.19 -1.31 -10.31
C ILE A 57 3.08 -1.41 -11.55
N TYR A 58 3.70 -0.30 -11.98
CA TYR A 58 4.66 -0.32 -13.09
C TYR A 58 5.83 -1.26 -12.81
N LYS A 59 6.45 -1.17 -11.62
CA LYS A 59 7.55 -2.04 -11.23
C LYS A 59 7.14 -3.52 -11.24
N LEU A 60 5.97 -3.85 -10.69
CA LEU A 60 5.47 -5.23 -10.69
C LEU A 60 5.16 -5.71 -12.11
N ALA A 61 4.47 -4.89 -12.90
CA ALA A 61 4.14 -5.20 -14.29
C ALA A 61 5.40 -5.42 -15.14
N SER A 62 6.45 -4.61 -14.93
CA SER A 62 7.73 -4.74 -15.64
C SER A 62 8.51 -6.03 -15.32
N LEU A 63 8.19 -6.71 -14.21
CA LEU A 63 8.75 -8.03 -13.90
C LEU A 63 8.01 -9.17 -14.61
N LEU A 64 6.78 -8.92 -15.05
CA LEU A 64 5.89 -9.94 -15.60
C LEU A 64 5.60 -9.75 -17.09
N LEU A 65 5.71 -8.53 -17.61
CA LEU A 65 5.31 -8.13 -18.93
C LEU A 65 6.44 -7.37 -19.65
N GLU A 66 6.34 -7.29 -20.97
CA GLU A 66 7.18 -6.41 -21.78
C GLU A 66 6.93 -4.93 -21.40
N GLN A 67 7.94 -4.10 -21.52
CA GLN A 67 7.91 -2.69 -21.10
C GLN A 67 6.71 -1.91 -21.63
N ARG A 68 6.34 -2.10 -22.89
CA ARG A 68 5.18 -1.42 -23.51
C ARG A 68 3.87 -1.82 -22.82
N LYS A 69 3.70 -3.10 -22.50
CA LYS A 69 2.52 -3.63 -21.81
C LYS A 69 2.47 -3.18 -20.34
N ALA A 70 3.65 -3.07 -19.69
CA ALA A 70 3.74 -2.55 -18.34
C ALA A 70 3.32 -1.08 -18.24
N VAL A 71 3.75 -0.23 -19.19
CA VAL A 71 3.29 1.16 -19.28
C VAL A 71 1.78 1.22 -19.54
N LEU A 72 1.29 0.44 -20.50
CA LEU A 72 -0.13 0.41 -20.83
C LEU A 72 -1.00 -0.03 -19.64
N SER A 73 -0.51 -0.96 -18.81
CA SER A 73 -1.21 -1.39 -17.58
C SER A 73 -1.47 -0.22 -16.64
N VAL A 74 -0.48 0.64 -16.44
CA VAL A 74 -0.61 1.83 -15.58
C VAL A 74 -1.53 2.87 -16.21
N MET A 75 -1.42 3.10 -17.51
CA MET A 75 -2.30 4.05 -18.22
C MET A 75 -3.77 3.63 -18.14
N LEU A 76 -4.05 2.33 -18.24
CA LEU A 76 -5.43 1.81 -18.13
C LEU A 76 -6.01 1.99 -16.73
N LEU A 77 -5.18 2.01 -15.68
CA LEU A 77 -5.63 2.26 -14.31
C LEU A 77 -6.13 3.68 -14.09
N GLU A 78 -5.61 4.66 -14.83
CA GLU A 78 -6.08 6.04 -14.76
C GLU A 78 -7.56 6.15 -15.17
N GLY A 79 -8.03 5.26 -16.04
CA GLY A 79 -9.44 5.12 -16.38
C GLY A 79 -10.31 4.49 -15.30
N CYS A 80 -9.73 3.91 -14.25
CA CYS A 80 -10.47 3.35 -13.13
C CYS A 80 -10.94 4.47 -12.19
N VAL A 81 -12.21 4.42 -11.77
CA VAL A 81 -12.86 5.44 -10.92
C VAL A 81 -12.04 5.77 -9.67
N PHE A 82 -11.45 4.77 -9.02
CA PHE A 82 -10.69 4.98 -7.78
C PHE A 82 -9.33 5.65 -8.01
N TYR A 83 -8.66 5.40 -9.14
CA TYR A 83 -7.38 6.02 -9.47
C TYR A 83 -7.55 7.39 -10.12
N GLY A 84 -8.68 7.64 -10.80
CA GLY A 84 -9.03 8.89 -11.45
C GLY A 84 -9.95 9.75 -10.57
N PHE A 85 -11.25 9.60 -10.73
CA PHE A 85 -12.27 10.49 -10.17
C PHE A 85 -12.28 10.57 -8.63
N CYS A 86 -12.08 9.45 -7.92
CA CYS A 86 -12.10 9.41 -6.44
C CYS A 86 -10.76 9.78 -5.81
N SER A 87 -9.68 9.88 -6.59
CA SER A 87 -8.33 10.08 -6.09
C SER A 87 -8.02 11.46 -5.47
N PRO A 88 -8.70 12.56 -5.78
CA PRO A 88 -8.37 13.85 -5.18
C PRO A 88 -8.59 13.90 -3.67
N GLU A 89 -9.64 13.27 -3.15
CA GLU A 89 -9.95 13.31 -1.72
C GLU A 89 -9.18 12.22 -0.96
N TYR A 90 -8.22 12.64 -0.13
CA TYR A 90 -7.44 11.70 0.69
C TYR A 90 -8.32 10.96 1.70
N ASN A 91 -8.17 9.66 1.72
CA ASN A 91 -8.78 8.76 2.69
C ASN A 91 -8.03 7.42 2.74
N VAL A 92 -8.46 6.52 3.61
CA VAL A 92 -7.85 5.18 3.78
C VAL A 92 -7.84 4.36 2.48
N ASN A 93 -8.82 4.55 1.59
CA ASN A 93 -8.87 3.83 0.31
C ASN A 93 -7.76 4.33 -0.62
N VAL A 94 -7.57 5.64 -0.71
CA VAL A 94 -6.51 6.25 -1.53
C VAL A 94 -5.14 5.81 -1.04
N MET A 95 -4.90 5.78 0.27
CA MET A 95 -3.66 5.25 0.81
C MET A 95 -3.49 3.76 0.52
N SER A 96 -4.57 2.98 0.51
CA SER A 96 -4.54 1.57 0.11
C SER A 96 -4.11 1.38 -1.35
N LEU A 97 -4.44 2.33 -2.26
CA LEU A 97 -4.01 2.26 -3.67
C LEU A 97 -2.48 2.32 -3.83
N ALA A 98 -1.76 2.88 -2.85
CA ALA A 98 -0.30 2.80 -2.77
C ALA A 98 0.18 1.50 -2.12
N LEU A 99 -0.43 1.13 -0.99
CA LEU A 99 0.07 0.06 -0.13
C LEU A 99 -0.19 -1.34 -0.69
N TRP A 100 -1.33 -1.59 -1.33
CA TRP A 100 -1.64 -2.88 -1.94
C TRP A 100 -0.64 -3.28 -3.03
N PRO A 101 -0.34 -2.42 -4.02
CA PRO A 101 0.69 -2.73 -5.01
C PRO A 101 2.09 -2.87 -4.41
N ALA A 102 2.42 -2.08 -3.37
CA ALA A 102 3.69 -2.20 -2.67
C ALA A 102 3.87 -3.58 -2.03
N VAL A 103 2.85 -4.07 -1.33
CA VAL A 103 2.83 -5.44 -0.78
C VAL A 103 3.03 -6.47 -1.88
N ALA A 104 2.26 -6.39 -2.95
CA ALA A 104 2.34 -7.35 -4.06
C ALA A 104 3.75 -7.34 -4.71
N TYR A 105 4.32 -6.17 -4.94
CA TYR A 105 5.66 -6.02 -5.52
C TYR A 105 6.76 -6.60 -4.61
N PHE A 106 6.78 -6.21 -3.33
CA PHE A 106 7.82 -6.68 -2.42
C PHE A 106 7.66 -8.16 -2.10
N PHE A 107 6.43 -8.66 -1.95
CA PHE A 107 6.19 -10.07 -1.74
C PHE A 107 6.63 -10.90 -2.94
N TYR A 108 6.29 -10.50 -4.17
CA TYR A 108 6.73 -11.18 -5.37
C TYR A 108 8.27 -11.24 -5.46
N ARG A 109 8.94 -10.12 -5.23
CA ARG A 109 10.40 -10.08 -5.21
C ARG A 109 11.01 -10.88 -4.07
N ALA A 110 10.41 -10.86 -2.89
CA ALA A 110 10.88 -11.67 -1.76
C ALA A 110 10.82 -13.17 -2.06
N VAL A 111 9.76 -13.62 -2.73
CA VAL A 111 9.63 -15.02 -3.16
C VAL A 111 10.62 -15.38 -4.26
N THR A 112 10.86 -14.50 -5.23
CA THR A 112 11.72 -14.81 -6.38
C THR A 112 13.21 -14.70 -6.06
N GLU A 113 13.62 -13.68 -5.31
CA GLU A 113 15.02 -13.39 -5.01
C GLU A 113 15.48 -13.94 -3.65
N ASN A 114 14.54 -14.23 -2.76
CA ASN A 114 14.75 -14.76 -1.42
C ASN A 114 15.85 -14.04 -0.63
N THR A 115 15.86 -12.72 -0.58
CA THR A 115 16.78 -11.93 0.26
C THR A 115 16.09 -11.46 1.53
N LEU A 116 16.84 -11.38 2.65
CA LEU A 116 16.27 -10.91 3.92
C LEU A 116 15.72 -9.49 3.81
N CYS A 117 16.42 -8.60 3.11
CA CYS A 117 15.98 -7.22 2.88
C CYS A 117 14.59 -7.15 2.21
N LEU A 118 14.35 -7.97 1.18
CA LEU A 118 13.06 -8.01 0.50
C LEU A 118 11.94 -8.59 1.37
N TRP A 119 12.26 -9.58 2.22
CA TRP A 119 11.31 -10.09 3.20
C TRP A 119 10.95 -9.03 4.24
N CYS A 120 11.95 -8.27 4.76
CA CYS A 120 11.69 -7.13 5.66
C CYS A 120 10.83 -6.03 4.99
N LEU A 121 11.12 -5.69 3.73
CA LEU A 121 10.32 -4.71 2.99
C LEU A 121 8.88 -5.19 2.75
N ALA A 122 8.71 -6.48 2.44
CA ALA A 122 7.38 -7.09 2.32
C ALA A 122 6.62 -7.05 3.65
N ALA A 123 7.28 -7.40 4.76
CA ALA A 123 6.69 -7.36 6.09
C ALA A 123 6.29 -5.92 6.51
N ILE A 124 7.16 -4.93 6.27
CA ILE A 124 6.87 -3.51 6.53
C ILE A 124 5.66 -3.05 5.68
N ALA A 125 5.63 -3.39 4.40
CA ALA A 125 4.52 -3.04 3.52
C ALA A 125 3.21 -3.71 3.98
N CYS A 126 3.25 -4.98 4.39
CA CYS A 126 2.12 -5.71 4.95
C CYS A 126 1.61 -5.05 6.25
N ALA A 127 2.51 -4.74 7.17
CA ALA A 127 2.17 -4.08 8.43
C ALA A 127 1.55 -2.70 8.18
N ALA A 128 2.16 -1.88 7.31
CA ALA A 128 1.63 -0.58 6.93
C ALA A 128 0.23 -0.70 6.31
N ASN A 129 0.03 -1.66 5.40
CA ASN A 129 -1.28 -1.87 4.77
C ASN A 129 -2.35 -2.31 5.80
N PHE A 130 -2.00 -3.19 6.73
CA PHE A 130 -2.91 -3.62 7.79
C PHE A 130 -3.24 -2.49 8.76
N LEU A 131 -2.23 -1.67 9.14
CA LEU A 131 -2.40 -0.48 9.97
C LEU A 131 -3.15 0.66 9.24
N ASN A 132 -3.30 0.59 7.94
CA ASN A 132 -4.13 1.52 7.18
C ASN A 132 -5.59 1.05 7.10
N LYS A 133 -5.83 -0.24 6.80
CA LYS A 133 -7.18 -0.74 6.61
C LYS A 133 -7.29 -2.23 6.97
N TYR A 134 -8.29 -2.60 7.77
CA TYR A 134 -8.51 -3.99 8.18
C TYR A 134 -8.74 -4.96 7.00
N THR A 135 -9.28 -4.47 5.88
CA THR A 135 -9.45 -5.30 4.68
C THR A 135 -8.13 -5.78 4.06
N ALA A 136 -6.99 -5.21 4.44
CA ALA A 136 -5.67 -5.74 4.08
C ALA A 136 -5.45 -7.18 4.55
N ALA A 137 -6.20 -7.64 5.56
CA ALA A 137 -6.20 -9.04 5.98
C ALA A 137 -6.45 -10.02 4.83
N TRP A 138 -7.29 -9.67 3.86
CA TRP A 138 -7.53 -10.50 2.68
C TRP A 138 -6.28 -10.66 1.81
N GLN A 139 -5.50 -9.59 1.64
CA GLN A 139 -4.24 -9.66 0.92
C GLN A 139 -3.21 -10.51 1.67
N LEU A 140 -3.13 -10.36 3.00
CA LEU A 140 -2.25 -11.17 3.84
C LEU A 140 -2.62 -12.66 3.78
N LEU A 141 -3.92 -12.97 3.80
CA LEU A 141 -4.41 -14.34 3.61
C LEU A 141 -4.03 -14.88 2.22
N GLY A 142 -4.08 -14.05 1.18
CA GLY A 142 -3.61 -14.41 -0.15
C GLY A 142 -2.11 -14.71 -0.19
N CYS A 143 -1.29 -13.88 0.43
CA CYS A 143 0.16 -14.11 0.55
C CYS A 143 0.46 -15.40 1.34
N ALA A 144 -0.22 -15.61 2.47
CA ALA A 144 -0.08 -16.82 3.28
C ALA A 144 -0.54 -18.05 2.48
N GLY A 145 -1.68 -17.97 1.79
CA GLY A 145 -2.17 -19.03 0.92
C GLY A 145 -1.14 -19.39 -0.15
N PHE A 146 -0.51 -18.42 -0.79
CA PHE A 146 0.56 -18.68 -1.74
C PHE A 146 1.71 -19.45 -1.09
N LEU A 147 2.16 -19.06 0.10
CA LEU A 147 3.27 -19.72 0.80
C LEU A 147 2.95 -21.17 1.17
N PHE A 148 1.72 -21.45 1.57
CA PHE A 148 1.34 -22.80 2.02
C PHE A 148 0.93 -23.73 0.87
N PHE A 149 0.27 -23.23 -0.16
CA PHE A 149 -0.36 -24.07 -1.18
C PHE A 149 0.43 -24.20 -2.48
N THR A 150 1.45 -23.34 -2.73
CA THR A 150 2.28 -23.46 -3.93
C THR A 150 3.62 -24.15 -3.67
N PRO A 151 4.19 -24.86 -4.67
CA PRO A 151 5.52 -25.46 -4.54
C PRO A 151 6.62 -24.43 -4.26
N GLU A 152 6.54 -23.27 -4.91
CA GLU A 152 7.48 -22.14 -4.74
C GLU A 152 7.39 -21.56 -3.33
N GLY A 153 6.17 -21.34 -2.86
CA GLY A 153 5.92 -20.82 -1.50
C GLY A 153 6.46 -21.78 -0.44
N ARG A 154 6.19 -23.08 -0.58
CA ARG A 154 6.70 -24.10 0.37
C ARG A 154 8.23 -24.18 0.42
N LYS A 155 8.93 -23.87 -0.69
CA LYS A 155 10.40 -23.74 -0.67
C LYS A 155 10.83 -22.57 0.20
N MET A 156 10.09 -21.45 0.14
CA MET A 156 10.40 -20.27 0.97
C MET A 156 10.18 -20.54 2.45
N LEU A 157 9.17 -21.32 2.81
CA LEU A 157 8.93 -21.72 4.21
C LEU A 157 10.05 -22.61 4.80
N LYS A 158 10.91 -23.22 3.98
CA LYS A 158 12.11 -23.92 4.44
C LYS A 158 13.30 -22.98 4.72
N SER A 159 13.22 -21.73 4.27
CA SER A 159 14.22 -20.70 4.56
C SER A 159 13.89 -20.03 5.91
N TYR A 160 14.90 -19.58 6.66
CA TYR A 160 14.70 -18.81 7.89
C TYR A 160 14.22 -17.38 7.64
N ARG A 161 14.43 -16.85 6.44
CA ARG A 161 14.23 -15.43 6.10
C ARG A 161 12.81 -14.91 6.28
N PRO A 162 11.76 -15.64 5.86
CA PRO A 162 10.37 -15.20 6.10
C PRO A 162 9.99 -15.14 7.58
N TYR A 163 10.71 -15.86 8.45
CA TYR A 163 10.39 -15.92 9.88
C TYR A 163 11.12 -14.86 10.72
N VAL A 164 12.18 -14.29 10.17
CA VAL A 164 12.99 -13.24 10.83
C VAL A 164 12.56 -11.85 10.39
N ALA A 165 11.85 -11.72 9.25
CA ALA A 165 11.32 -10.47 8.74
C ALA A 165 9.97 -10.13 9.38
#